data_c24fa43714f84df502ade3c0f04ac644
#
_entry.id   c24fa43714f84df502ade3c0f04ac644
#
_cell.length_a   1.000
_cell.length_b   1.000
_cell.length_c   1.000
_cell.angle_alpha   90.00
_cell.angle_beta   90.00
_cell.angle_gamma   90.00
#
_symmetry.space_group_name_H-M   'P 1'
#
loop_
_entity.id
_entity.type
_entity.pdbx_description
1 polymer ?
#
loop_
_entity_poly.entity_id
_entity_poly.type
_entity_poly.pdbx_seq_one_letter_code
_entity_poly.pdbx_strand_id
1 'polypeptide(L)'
;DGQVAPEMTLLAGHVTRAKIAALAWQGEPRSILWCAMDDGTLAGMTYMRDQQVIGWHRHPLGGTGAKVLSLACIPGADEDDLYAVVERTVNGSTVRFVEVTDGEFWPDNATDREYAFFVDAGATYDSPVAQTLTLSATTGSSVTATAGGGTPFSAGDVGREIRHRWLDTASGLYRTAVAVITGYGSATVVTVTITAAFPATAIAASTWRLTVTTVSGLSYLEGQTVAVLADGAAHPDCVVASGAIALARKATIVQVGLPYASLLTSLDLESGAADGTAQGKRKRIHEVVVRFFATLGAEVGAVLAEGTVFDRIEFRPGAAAMDAPPPLYTGDKAVAFPQGWAREARVSIRQAQPLPCTVAAIMPRLSAGGS
;
A
#
# COMPACT_ATOMS: atom_id res chain seq x y z
N ASP A 1 43.84 3.72 -20.15
CA ASP A 1 42.41 3.39 -20.00
C ASP A 1 41.67 4.65 -19.57
N GLY A 2 40.94 5.28 -20.49
CA GLY A 2 40.15 6.48 -20.21
C GLY A 2 38.84 6.06 -19.51
N GLN A 3 38.53 6.71 -18.38
CA GLN A 3 37.21 6.57 -17.77
C GLN A 3 36.20 7.34 -18.64
N VAL A 4 35.20 6.61 -19.17
CA VAL A 4 34.06 7.21 -19.88
C VAL A 4 32.93 7.37 -18.88
N ALA A 5 32.50 8.61 -18.63
CA ALA A 5 31.34 8.91 -17.79
C ALA A 5 30.17 9.38 -18.68
N PRO A 6 29.31 8.47 -19.13
CA PRO A 6 28.16 8.85 -19.93
C PRO A 6 27.17 9.67 -19.11
N GLU A 7 26.52 10.64 -19.74
CA GLU A 7 25.45 11.38 -19.13
C GLU A 7 24.19 10.49 -19.00
N MET A 8 23.76 10.24 -17.77
CA MET A 8 22.61 9.36 -17.47
C MET A 8 21.28 10.12 -17.36
N THR A 9 21.31 11.44 -17.43
CA THR A 9 20.10 12.30 -17.31
C THR A 9 19.53 12.71 -18.67
N LEU A 10 20.23 12.42 -19.78
CA LEU A 10 19.90 12.92 -21.12
C LEU A 10 18.44 12.66 -21.53
N LEU A 11 17.91 11.46 -21.28
CA LEU A 11 16.53 11.09 -21.59
C LEU A 11 15.55 11.33 -20.42
N ALA A 12 16.07 11.74 -19.26
CA ALA A 12 15.31 11.91 -18.02
C ALA A 12 15.14 13.38 -17.61
N GLY A 13 15.36 14.33 -18.52
CA GLY A 13 15.25 15.76 -18.22
C GLY A 13 13.91 16.19 -17.64
N HIS A 14 12.83 15.45 -17.92
CA HIS A 14 11.53 15.68 -17.32
C HIS A 14 11.46 15.25 -15.85
N VAL A 15 12.33 14.35 -15.38
CA VAL A 15 12.50 13.95 -13.97
C VAL A 15 13.54 14.79 -13.27
N THR A 16 14.67 15.05 -13.94
CA THR A 16 15.86 15.68 -13.35
C THR A 16 15.93 17.19 -13.61
N ARG A 17 14.83 17.81 -14.06
CA ARG A 17 14.78 19.25 -14.44
C ARG A 17 15.16 20.19 -13.28
N ALA A 18 14.74 19.85 -12.06
CA ALA A 18 15.26 20.51 -10.87
C ALA A 18 16.70 20.01 -10.61
N LYS A 19 17.53 20.85 -10.04
CA LYS A 19 18.92 20.47 -9.70
C LYS A 19 18.89 19.41 -8.59
N ILE A 20 19.87 18.52 -8.59
CA ILE A 20 20.07 17.54 -7.53
C ILE A 20 20.76 18.25 -6.36
N ALA A 21 20.13 18.25 -5.18
CA ALA A 21 20.63 18.87 -3.97
C ALA A 21 21.39 17.87 -3.08
N ALA A 22 20.91 16.62 -3.01
CA ALA A 22 21.56 15.56 -2.24
C ALA A 22 21.40 14.20 -2.94
N LEU A 23 22.35 13.31 -2.69
CA LEU A 23 22.40 11.96 -3.24
C LEU A 23 22.59 10.94 -2.12
N ALA A 24 21.95 9.78 -2.26
CA ALA A 24 22.20 8.61 -1.45
C ALA A 24 22.15 7.36 -2.34
N TRP A 25 23.04 6.39 -2.09
CA TRP A 25 23.09 5.13 -2.83
C TRP A 25 22.54 4.00 -1.99
N GLN A 26 21.59 3.29 -2.54
CA GLN A 26 21.05 2.03 -2.03
C GLN A 26 21.60 0.88 -2.89
N GLY A 27 22.23 -0.11 -2.27
CA GLY A 27 22.76 -1.30 -2.95
C GLY A 27 21.76 -2.45 -2.98
N GLU A 28 21.09 -2.69 -1.87
CA GLU A 28 20.18 -3.80 -1.66
C GLU A 28 18.77 -3.33 -1.26
N PRO A 29 17.69 -4.01 -1.66
CA PRO A 29 17.63 -5.18 -2.56
C PRO A 29 17.79 -4.82 -4.04
N ARG A 30 17.79 -3.53 -4.37
CA ARG A 30 17.96 -3.00 -5.73
C ARG A 30 18.90 -1.83 -5.72
N SER A 31 19.76 -1.78 -6.74
CA SER A 31 20.71 -0.67 -6.91
C SER A 31 19.97 0.59 -7.36
N ILE A 32 19.76 1.53 -6.44
CA ILE A 32 19.04 2.79 -6.68
C ILE A 32 19.89 3.96 -6.21
N LEU A 33 20.09 4.94 -7.10
CA LEU A 33 20.59 6.25 -6.73
C LEU A 33 19.43 7.17 -6.38
N TRP A 34 19.25 7.45 -5.11
CA TRP A 34 18.25 8.37 -4.60
C TRP A 34 18.72 9.82 -4.72
N CYS A 35 17.83 10.71 -5.15
CA CYS A 35 18.11 12.11 -5.40
C CYS A 35 17.05 12.98 -4.72
N ALA A 36 17.45 13.80 -3.74
CA ALA A 36 16.66 14.93 -3.31
C ALA A 36 16.91 16.09 -4.28
N MET A 37 15.85 16.62 -4.84
CA MET A 37 15.92 17.71 -5.80
C MET A 37 15.80 19.07 -5.10
N ASP A 38 16.33 20.14 -5.70
CA ASP A 38 16.28 21.52 -5.17
C ASP A 38 14.83 22.01 -4.93
N ASP A 39 13.87 21.50 -5.70
CA ASP A 39 12.44 21.81 -5.53
C ASP A 39 11.79 20.99 -4.40
N GLY A 40 12.54 20.10 -3.77
CA GLY A 40 12.09 19.21 -2.70
C GLY A 40 11.48 17.89 -3.17
N THR A 41 11.44 17.61 -4.47
CA THR A 41 10.97 16.33 -4.98
C THR A 41 11.98 15.21 -4.73
N LEU A 42 11.48 13.99 -4.57
CA LEU A 42 12.29 12.78 -4.48
C LEU A 42 12.29 12.06 -5.83
N ALA A 43 13.47 11.81 -6.36
CA ALA A 43 13.66 10.99 -7.54
C ALA A 43 14.58 9.80 -7.23
N GLY A 44 14.43 8.73 -7.98
CA GLY A 44 15.34 7.59 -7.94
C GLY A 44 15.79 7.21 -9.34
N MET A 45 17.00 6.68 -9.44
CA MET A 45 17.52 6.07 -10.66
C MET A 45 17.91 4.63 -10.36
N THR A 46 17.10 3.68 -10.85
CA THR A 46 17.52 2.27 -10.86
C THR A 46 18.65 2.10 -11.85
N TYR A 47 19.77 1.56 -11.37
CA TYR A 47 20.97 1.40 -12.18
C TYR A 47 21.55 0.00 -12.06
N MET A 48 21.46 -0.77 -13.16
CA MET A 48 22.00 -2.12 -13.25
C MET A 48 22.91 -2.18 -14.48
N ARG A 49 24.20 -1.95 -14.26
CA ARG A 49 25.21 -1.80 -15.33
C ARG A 49 25.28 -3.05 -16.23
N ASP A 50 25.32 -4.22 -15.61
CA ASP A 50 25.50 -5.49 -16.34
C ASP A 50 24.31 -5.85 -17.22
N GLN A 51 23.13 -5.33 -16.89
CA GLN A 51 21.89 -5.51 -17.66
C GLN A 51 21.53 -4.29 -18.51
N GLN A 52 22.36 -3.25 -18.48
CA GLN A 52 22.14 -1.97 -19.18
C GLN A 52 20.79 -1.32 -18.82
N VAL A 53 20.34 -1.50 -17.57
CA VAL A 53 19.13 -0.88 -17.06
C VAL A 53 19.47 0.48 -16.44
N ILE A 54 18.85 1.53 -16.96
CA ILE A 54 18.84 2.88 -16.39
C ILE A 54 17.40 3.34 -16.41
N GLY A 55 16.78 3.43 -15.23
CA GLY A 55 15.37 3.82 -15.09
C GLY A 55 15.20 4.93 -14.08
N TRP A 56 14.83 6.13 -14.54
CA TRP A 56 14.48 7.23 -13.66
C TRP A 56 13.01 7.20 -13.27
N HIS A 57 12.74 7.43 -11.99
CA HIS A 57 11.39 7.45 -11.43
C HIS A 57 11.22 8.54 -10.38
N ARG A 58 10.00 9.01 -10.21
CA ARG A 58 9.63 9.97 -9.18
C ARG A 58 8.90 9.28 -8.05
N HIS A 59 9.14 9.77 -6.84
CA HIS A 59 8.41 9.35 -5.65
C HIS A 59 7.60 10.54 -5.12
N PRO A 60 6.31 10.61 -5.44
CA PRO A 60 5.43 11.63 -4.88
C PRO A 60 5.33 11.41 -3.36
N LEU A 61 5.42 12.51 -2.62
CA LEU A 61 5.33 12.49 -1.16
C LEU A 61 3.93 12.89 -0.72
N GLY A 62 3.40 12.20 0.28
CA GLY A 62 2.14 12.53 0.93
C GLY A 62 2.24 13.80 1.77
N GLY A 63 1.09 14.50 1.88
CA GLY A 63 0.96 15.70 2.70
C GLY A 63 1.19 17.01 1.95
N THR A 64 0.79 18.11 2.58
CA THR A 64 0.86 19.45 2.00
C THR A 64 2.26 20.03 2.08
N GLY A 65 2.77 20.51 0.94
CA GLY A 65 4.08 21.17 0.87
C GLY A 65 5.25 20.24 1.18
N ALA A 66 5.09 18.94 0.98
CA ALA A 66 6.12 17.94 1.25
C ALA A 66 7.39 18.19 0.43
N LYS A 67 8.54 18.21 1.11
CA LYS A 67 9.87 18.43 0.51
C LYS A 67 10.91 17.56 1.19
N VAL A 68 11.70 16.86 0.41
CA VAL A 68 12.92 16.19 0.90
C VAL A 68 14.04 17.21 1.01
N LEU A 69 14.64 17.31 2.18
CA LEU A 69 15.74 18.24 2.46
C LEU A 69 17.10 17.54 2.47
N SER A 70 17.13 16.27 2.87
CA SER A 70 18.36 15.48 3.01
C SER A 70 18.04 13.99 2.89
N LEU A 71 19.02 13.22 2.45
CA LEU A 71 18.94 11.76 2.28
C LEU A 71 20.18 11.08 2.86
N ALA A 72 19.99 9.88 3.37
CA ALA A 72 21.08 8.94 3.70
C ALA A 72 20.58 7.50 3.52
N CYS A 73 21.39 6.63 2.92
CA CYS A 73 21.17 5.19 2.95
C CYS A 73 22.06 4.57 4.01
N ILE A 74 21.47 3.74 4.86
CA ILE A 74 22.17 3.06 5.96
C ILE A 74 21.94 1.56 5.78
N PRO A 75 23.00 0.72 5.73
CA PRO A 75 22.84 -0.72 5.63
C PRO A 75 22.03 -1.26 6.82
N GLY A 76 20.92 -1.94 6.51
CA GLY A 76 20.09 -2.67 7.45
C GLY A 76 20.48 -4.14 7.57
N ALA A 77 19.65 -4.95 8.20
CA ALA A 77 19.91 -6.39 8.38
C ALA A 77 19.68 -7.18 7.09
N ASP A 78 18.63 -6.85 6.36
CA ASP A 78 18.18 -7.58 5.16
C ASP A 78 18.26 -6.71 3.89
N GLU A 79 18.18 -5.40 4.04
CA GLU A 79 18.21 -4.41 2.96
C GLU A 79 18.79 -3.08 3.46
N ASP A 80 19.10 -2.17 2.54
CA ASP A 80 19.55 -0.83 2.87
C ASP A 80 18.35 0.08 3.12
N ASP A 81 18.31 0.73 4.28
CA ASP A 81 17.29 1.68 4.67
C ASP A 81 17.57 3.06 4.09
N LEU A 82 16.62 3.63 3.35
CA LEU A 82 16.66 5.03 2.95
C LEU A 82 16.04 5.91 4.02
N TYR A 83 16.85 6.75 4.64
CA TYR A 83 16.42 7.81 5.55
C TYR A 83 16.30 9.13 4.80
N ALA A 84 15.23 9.88 5.08
CA ALA A 84 14.97 11.19 4.53
C ALA A 84 14.57 12.18 5.62
N VAL A 85 15.10 13.41 5.56
CA VAL A 85 14.51 14.53 6.29
C VAL A 85 13.46 15.16 5.39
N VAL A 86 12.20 15.08 5.80
CA VAL A 86 11.07 15.59 5.03
C VAL A 86 10.39 16.74 5.78
N GLU A 87 10.23 17.86 5.09
CA GLU A 87 9.49 19.01 5.56
C GLU A 87 8.04 18.94 5.05
N ARG A 88 7.06 19.23 5.91
CA ARG A 88 5.63 19.27 5.56
C ARG A 88 4.92 20.38 6.31
N THR A 89 3.74 20.77 5.82
CA THR A 89 2.82 21.65 6.55
C THR A 89 1.76 20.81 7.27
N VAL A 90 1.79 20.82 8.59
CA VAL A 90 0.82 20.13 9.45
C VAL A 90 0.13 21.18 10.30
N ASN A 91 -1.20 21.22 10.29
CA ASN A 91 -2.00 22.16 11.06
C ASN A 91 -1.52 23.64 10.93
N GLY A 92 -1.18 24.03 9.69
CA GLY A 92 -0.71 25.38 9.36
C GLY A 92 0.75 25.69 9.76
N SER A 93 1.46 24.75 10.36
CA SER A 93 2.85 24.91 10.79
C SER A 93 3.79 24.07 9.93
N THR A 94 4.98 24.60 9.64
CA THR A 94 6.05 23.84 8.99
C THR A 94 6.71 22.92 10.03
N VAL A 95 6.71 21.62 9.75
CA VAL A 95 7.31 20.59 10.59
C VAL A 95 8.29 19.77 9.78
N ARG A 96 9.26 19.15 10.45
CA ARG A 96 10.25 18.27 9.82
C ARG A 96 10.24 16.92 10.50
N PHE A 97 10.24 15.88 9.67
CA PHE A 97 10.28 14.49 10.09
C PHE A 97 11.58 13.85 9.59
N VAL A 98 12.14 12.96 10.40
CA VAL A 98 13.09 11.97 9.93
C VAL A 98 12.27 10.72 9.62
N GLU A 99 12.22 10.36 8.36
CA GLU A 99 11.44 9.22 7.87
C GLU A 99 12.39 8.16 7.32
N VAL A 100 12.00 6.91 7.45
CA VAL A 100 12.68 5.77 6.83
C VAL A 100 11.70 5.12 5.87
N THR A 101 12.17 4.70 4.71
CA THR A 101 11.34 3.88 3.82
C THR A 101 11.12 2.52 4.46
N ASP A 102 9.87 2.04 4.42
CA ASP A 102 9.59 0.63 4.67
C ASP A 102 10.18 -0.20 3.53
N GLY A 103 10.58 -1.43 3.82
CA GLY A 103 11.23 -2.31 2.86
C GLY A 103 10.38 -2.65 1.65
N GLU A 104 10.97 -3.30 0.65
CA GLU A 104 10.23 -3.73 -0.51
C GLU A 104 9.14 -4.74 -0.10
N PHE A 105 7.87 -4.42 -0.37
CA PHE A 105 6.75 -5.30 -0.04
C PHE A 105 6.74 -6.53 -0.95
N TRP A 106 7.21 -7.66 -0.42
CA TRP A 106 7.14 -8.97 -1.04
C TRP A 106 6.20 -9.87 -0.22
N PRO A 107 4.93 -10.04 -0.63
CA PRO A 107 4.03 -10.90 0.10
C PRO A 107 4.39 -12.37 -0.13
N ASP A 108 5.07 -12.98 0.81
CA ASP A 108 5.36 -14.40 0.80
C ASP A 108 4.10 -15.25 0.97
N ASN A 109 3.08 -14.67 1.59
CA ASN A 109 1.78 -15.30 1.85
C ASN A 109 0.64 -14.30 1.63
N ALA A 110 -0.56 -14.82 1.38
CA ALA A 110 -1.79 -14.00 1.34
C ALA A 110 -2.09 -13.27 2.68
N THR A 111 -1.26 -13.49 3.71
CA THR A 111 -1.38 -12.89 5.03
C THR A 111 -0.72 -11.54 5.16
N ASP A 112 0.28 -11.24 4.34
CA ASP A 112 1.17 -10.11 4.60
C ASP A 112 0.56 -8.79 4.14
N ARG A 113 -0.58 -8.83 3.44
CA ARG A 113 -1.28 -7.63 2.97
C ARG A 113 -1.71 -6.67 4.09
N GLU A 114 -1.92 -7.16 5.32
CA GLU A 114 -2.27 -6.32 6.46
C GLU A 114 -1.08 -5.51 6.98
N TYR A 115 0.13 -5.91 6.60
CA TYR A 115 1.38 -5.19 6.86
C TYR A 115 1.85 -4.37 5.66
N ALA A 116 1.09 -4.35 4.55
CA ALA A 116 1.40 -3.51 3.41
C ALA A 116 1.39 -2.02 3.81
N PHE A 117 2.56 -1.36 3.75
CA PHE A 117 2.75 0.00 4.23
C PHE A 117 2.94 0.96 3.05
N PHE A 118 1.84 1.49 2.52
CA PHE A 118 1.83 2.40 1.37
C PHE A 118 1.24 3.76 1.76
N VAL A 119 1.83 4.37 2.77
CA VAL A 119 1.50 5.71 3.28
C VAL A 119 2.79 6.42 3.71
N ASP A 120 2.79 7.75 3.73
CA ASP A 120 3.93 8.53 4.21
C ASP A 120 3.70 9.06 5.63
N ALA A 121 4.80 9.35 6.35
CA ALA A 121 4.77 9.78 7.74
C ALA A 121 3.82 8.91 8.59
N GLY A 122 3.81 7.63 8.30
CA GLY A 122 2.80 6.72 8.80
C GLY A 122 3.18 6.04 10.12
N ALA A 123 2.19 5.33 10.67
CA ALA A 123 2.35 4.48 11.83
C ALA A 123 1.59 3.17 11.65
N THR A 124 2.13 2.11 12.24
CA THR A 124 1.49 0.80 12.33
C THR A 124 0.88 0.65 13.72
N TYR A 125 -0.41 0.33 13.77
CA TYR A 125 -1.02 -0.22 14.97
C TYR A 125 -1.10 -1.74 14.82
N ASP A 126 -0.38 -2.46 15.65
CA ASP A 126 -0.48 -3.90 15.85
C ASP A 126 -0.26 -4.20 17.34
N SER A 127 -1.23 -4.84 17.96
CA SER A 127 -1.19 -5.12 19.40
C SER A 127 -1.56 -6.57 19.68
N PRO A 128 -0.65 -7.52 19.36
CA PRO A 128 -0.83 -8.92 19.72
C PRO A 128 -0.86 -9.05 21.24
N VAL A 129 -1.81 -9.81 21.75
CA VAL A 129 -1.96 -10.03 23.19
C VAL A 129 -0.93 -11.05 23.66
N ALA A 130 -0.04 -10.65 24.57
CA ALA A 130 1.09 -11.46 25.04
C ALA A 130 0.69 -12.66 25.92
N GLN A 131 -0.57 -12.73 26.32
CA GLN A 131 -1.13 -13.82 27.13
C GLN A 131 -1.63 -14.97 26.26
N THR A 132 -1.65 -16.17 26.79
CA THR A 132 -2.38 -17.30 26.20
C THR A 132 -3.88 -17.10 26.35
N LEU A 133 -4.67 -17.72 25.49
CA LEU A 133 -6.13 -17.70 25.59
C LEU A 133 -6.66 -19.13 25.63
N THR A 134 -7.49 -19.46 26.61
CA THR A 134 -8.19 -20.73 26.73
C THR A 134 -9.71 -20.51 26.60
N LEU A 135 -10.33 -21.21 25.66
CA LEU A 135 -11.76 -21.15 25.41
C LEU A 135 -12.43 -22.41 25.95
N SER A 136 -13.63 -22.29 26.52
CA SER A 136 -14.40 -23.46 26.96
C SER A 136 -14.99 -24.28 25.81
N ALA A 137 -15.09 -23.68 24.60
CA ALA A 137 -15.51 -24.31 23.35
C ALA A 137 -14.93 -23.56 22.15
N THR A 138 -14.86 -24.20 20.98
CA THR A 138 -14.38 -23.57 19.72
C THR A 138 -15.48 -22.90 18.91
N THR A 139 -16.74 -23.08 19.29
CA THR A 139 -17.95 -22.51 18.67
C THR A 139 -19.03 -22.25 19.72
N GLY A 140 -20.01 -21.46 19.39
CA GLY A 140 -21.19 -21.23 20.20
C GLY A 140 -21.26 -19.89 20.91
N SER A 141 -22.32 -19.71 21.69
CA SER A 141 -22.55 -18.52 22.52
C SER A 141 -22.24 -18.83 24.00
N SER A 142 -22.02 -17.77 24.79
CA SER A 142 -21.69 -17.87 26.21
C SER A 142 -20.45 -18.72 26.52
N VAL A 143 -19.49 -18.73 25.59
CA VAL A 143 -18.21 -19.40 25.77
C VAL A 143 -17.36 -18.59 26.74
N THR A 144 -16.74 -19.25 27.71
CA THR A 144 -15.79 -18.62 28.62
C THR A 144 -14.42 -18.54 27.93
N ALA A 145 -13.85 -17.35 27.87
CA ALA A 145 -12.48 -17.11 27.39
C ALA A 145 -11.61 -16.65 28.57
N THR A 146 -10.58 -17.40 28.89
CA THR A 146 -9.65 -17.18 30.01
C THR A 146 -8.26 -16.89 29.50
N ALA A 147 -7.70 -15.75 29.86
CA ALA A 147 -6.31 -15.40 29.60
C ALA A 147 -5.38 -15.99 30.68
N GLY A 148 -4.25 -16.55 30.23
CA GLY A 148 -3.21 -17.07 31.12
C GLY A 148 -1.94 -16.24 31.05
N GLY A 149 -1.36 -15.92 32.22
CA GLY A 149 -0.09 -15.19 32.29
C GLY A 149 -0.21 -13.66 32.31
N GLY A 150 -1.40 -13.12 32.62
CA GLY A 150 -1.61 -11.68 32.76
C GLY A 150 -3.09 -11.29 32.69
N THR A 151 -3.38 -9.99 32.68
CA THR A 151 -4.73 -9.41 32.83
C THR A 151 -5.07 -8.53 31.62
N PRO A 152 -5.32 -9.10 30.42
CA PRO A 152 -5.51 -8.32 29.20
C PRO A 152 -6.91 -7.68 29.07
N PHE A 153 -7.91 -8.08 29.89
CA PHE A 153 -9.28 -7.65 29.73
C PHE A 153 -9.68 -6.54 30.70
N SER A 154 -10.55 -5.69 30.23
CA SER A 154 -11.23 -4.64 30.99
C SER A 154 -12.73 -4.65 30.75
N ALA A 155 -13.51 -4.00 31.58
CA ALA A 155 -14.96 -3.88 31.38
C ALA A 155 -15.32 -3.13 30.09
N GLY A 156 -14.42 -2.24 29.62
CA GLY A 156 -14.56 -1.52 28.36
C GLY A 156 -14.40 -2.37 27.10
N ASP A 157 -13.95 -3.63 27.24
CA ASP A 157 -13.77 -4.54 26.09
C ASP A 157 -15.06 -5.24 25.66
N VAL A 158 -16.16 -5.10 26.40
CA VAL A 158 -17.47 -5.60 25.98
C VAL A 158 -17.87 -4.96 24.64
N GLY A 159 -18.18 -5.80 23.66
CA GLY A 159 -18.44 -5.39 22.29
C GLY A 159 -17.22 -5.46 21.36
N ARG A 160 -15.99 -5.50 21.88
CA ARG A 160 -14.80 -5.78 21.06
C ARG A 160 -14.78 -7.25 20.60
N GLU A 161 -13.91 -7.52 19.66
CA GLU A 161 -13.73 -8.89 19.15
C GLU A 161 -12.34 -9.38 19.50
N ILE A 162 -12.26 -10.65 19.88
CA ILE A 162 -11.04 -11.44 19.91
C ILE A 162 -10.90 -12.07 18.53
N ARG A 163 -9.80 -11.78 17.85
CA ARG A 163 -9.46 -12.38 16.57
C ARG A 163 -8.18 -13.20 16.67
N HIS A 164 -8.22 -14.39 16.11
CA HIS A 164 -7.06 -15.27 15.98
C HIS A 164 -6.94 -15.70 14.53
N ARG A 165 -5.77 -15.47 13.94
CA ARG A 165 -5.47 -15.87 12.57
C ARG A 165 -4.53 -17.06 12.56
N TRP A 166 -4.85 -18.06 11.75
CA TRP A 166 -4.03 -19.26 11.63
C TRP A 166 -4.04 -19.80 10.20
N LEU A 167 -2.98 -20.55 9.86
CA LEU A 167 -2.91 -21.32 8.62
C LEU A 167 -3.72 -22.62 8.79
N ASP A 168 -4.80 -22.76 8.04
CA ASP A 168 -5.53 -24.03 7.92
C ASP A 168 -4.71 -24.96 7.01
N THR A 169 -3.99 -25.88 7.60
CA THR A 169 -3.09 -26.80 6.89
C THR A 169 -3.82 -27.74 5.94
N ALA A 170 -5.12 -27.98 6.14
CA ALA A 170 -5.91 -28.84 5.26
C ALA A 170 -6.26 -28.14 3.93
N SER A 171 -6.52 -26.83 3.96
CA SER A 171 -6.82 -26.03 2.77
C SER A 171 -5.64 -25.23 2.25
N GLY A 172 -4.56 -25.10 3.01
CA GLY A 172 -3.45 -24.19 2.72
C GLY A 172 -3.81 -22.70 2.80
N LEU A 173 -4.95 -22.36 3.37
CA LEU A 173 -5.47 -21.01 3.43
C LEU A 173 -5.42 -20.46 4.86
N TYR A 174 -5.13 -19.19 4.97
CA TYR A 174 -5.26 -18.49 6.25
C TYR A 174 -6.73 -18.19 6.56
N ARG A 175 -7.13 -18.50 7.80
CA ARG A 175 -8.47 -18.26 8.35
C ARG A 175 -8.39 -17.37 9.57
N THR A 176 -9.46 -16.65 9.86
CA THR A 176 -9.59 -15.81 11.05
C THR A 176 -10.76 -16.31 11.89
N ALA A 177 -10.48 -16.71 13.12
CA ALA A 177 -11.50 -16.96 14.13
C ALA A 177 -11.91 -15.63 14.75
N VAL A 178 -13.20 -15.52 15.08
CA VAL A 178 -13.76 -14.29 15.66
C VAL A 178 -14.68 -14.65 16.83
N ALA A 179 -14.45 -14.01 17.97
CA ALA A 179 -15.30 -14.09 19.14
C ALA A 179 -15.64 -12.68 19.65
N VAL A 180 -16.91 -12.37 19.72
CA VAL A 180 -17.40 -11.09 20.26
C VAL A 180 -17.50 -11.18 21.77
N ILE A 181 -16.87 -10.27 22.51
CA ILE A 181 -16.97 -10.17 23.97
C ILE A 181 -18.35 -9.66 24.32
N THR A 182 -19.13 -10.51 25.02
CA THR A 182 -20.50 -10.22 25.44
C THR A 182 -20.63 -9.94 26.93
N GLY A 183 -19.61 -10.29 27.70
CA GLY A 183 -19.59 -10.04 29.14
C GLY A 183 -18.19 -9.98 29.74
N TYR A 184 -18.00 -9.17 30.74
CA TYR A 184 -16.77 -9.04 31.51
C TYR A 184 -16.93 -9.76 32.86
N GLY A 185 -16.12 -10.77 33.11
CA GLY A 185 -16.09 -11.49 34.37
C GLY A 185 -14.98 -11.00 35.32
N SER A 186 -13.79 -10.83 34.77
CA SER A 186 -12.61 -10.32 35.49
C SER A 186 -11.54 -9.87 34.49
N ALA A 187 -10.44 -9.32 34.98
CA ALA A 187 -9.30 -8.92 34.13
C ALA A 187 -8.65 -10.10 33.37
N THR A 188 -8.99 -11.34 33.72
CA THR A 188 -8.51 -12.56 33.05
C THR A 188 -9.63 -13.38 32.39
N VAL A 189 -10.90 -13.05 32.64
CA VAL A 189 -12.03 -13.87 32.16
C VAL A 189 -13.11 -12.99 31.51
N VAL A 190 -13.48 -13.34 30.29
CA VAL A 190 -14.62 -12.74 29.60
C VAL A 190 -15.54 -13.82 29.04
N THR A 191 -16.80 -13.47 28.85
CA THR A 191 -17.77 -14.30 28.12
C THR A 191 -17.84 -13.84 26.67
N VAL A 192 -17.81 -14.78 25.74
CA VAL A 192 -17.80 -14.45 24.31
C VAL A 192 -18.86 -15.24 23.54
N THR A 193 -19.28 -14.69 22.41
CA THR A 193 -20.01 -15.40 21.37
C THR A 193 -19.08 -15.58 20.18
N ILE A 194 -18.81 -16.82 19.80
CA ILE A 194 -17.94 -17.17 18.67
C ILE A 194 -18.76 -17.07 17.39
N THR A 195 -18.38 -16.15 16.51
CA THR A 195 -19.02 -15.93 15.20
C THR A 195 -18.27 -16.61 14.06
N ALA A 196 -16.95 -16.84 14.22
CA ALA A 196 -16.15 -17.67 13.34
C ALA A 196 -15.31 -18.63 14.19
N ALA A 197 -15.40 -19.93 13.89
CA ALA A 197 -14.85 -21.01 14.71
C ALA A 197 -13.34 -20.87 14.94
N PHE A 198 -12.90 -21.21 16.16
CA PHE A 198 -11.47 -21.30 16.51
C PHE A 198 -10.94 -22.71 16.15
N PRO A 199 -9.65 -22.81 15.77
CA PRO A 199 -9.05 -24.10 15.42
C PRO A 199 -8.87 -25.02 16.64
N ALA A 200 -8.75 -24.45 17.82
CA ALA A 200 -8.55 -25.15 19.10
C ALA A 200 -9.09 -24.32 20.24
N THR A 201 -9.25 -24.95 21.42
CA THR A 201 -9.61 -24.25 22.66
C THR A 201 -8.42 -23.55 23.31
N ALA A 202 -7.19 -24.00 23.06
CA ALA A 202 -5.97 -23.39 23.55
C ALA A 202 -5.31 -22.58 22.42
N ILE A 203 -5.19 -21.28 22.60
CA ILE A 203 -4.60 -20.34 21.66
C ILE A 203 -3.32 -19.78 22.27
N ALA A 204 -2.23 -19.84 21.49
CA ALA A 204 -0.92 -19.41 21.93
C ALA A 204 -0.85 -17.89 22.18
N ALA A 205 0.06 -17.49 23.05
CA ALA A 205 0.39 -16.09 23.30
C ALA A 205 0.84 -15.40 22.00
N SER A 206 0.54 -14.12 21.86
CA SER A 206 0.91 -13.27 20.73
C SER A 206 0.29 -13.67 19.36
N THR A 207 -0.61 -14.68 19.33
CA THR A 207 -1.28 -15.12 18.10
C THR A 207 -2.71 -14.63 18.00
N TRP A 208 -3.20 -13.91 18.98
CA TRP A 208 -4.53 -13.33 19.01
C TRP A 208 -4.51 -11.85 19.39
N ARG A 209 -5.52 -11.12 18.98
CA ARG A 209 -5.64 -9.67 19.13
C ARG A 209 -7.03 -9.26 19.57
N LEU A 210 -7.12 -8.12 20.23
CA LEU A 210 -8.39 -7.42 20.48
C LEU A 210 -8.59 -6.34 19.41
N THR A 211 -9.77 -6.29 18.81
CA THR A 211 -10.11 -5.25 17.83
C THR A 211 -10.19 -3.86 18.48
N VAL A 212 -9.86 -2.84 17.70
CA VAL A 212 -10.05 -1.43 18.05
C VAL A 212 -10.95 -0.72 17.04
N THR A 213 -11.54 0.37 17.45
CA THR A 213 -12.26 1.33 16.60
C THR A 213 -11.63 2.72 16.66
N THR A 214 -10.56 2.88 17.44
CA THR A 214 -9.81 4.12 17.56
C THR A 214 -8.33 3.80 17.54
N VAL A 215 -7.56 4.53 16.74
CA VAL A 215 -6.10 4.47 16.72
C VAL A 215 -5.58 5.81 17.18
N SER A 216 -4.75 5.82 18.22
CA SER A 216 -4.14 7.01 18.82
C SER A 216 -2.63 7.07 18.51
N GLY A 217 -1.96 8.11 19.03
CA GLY A 217 -0.52 8.32 18.79
C GLY A 217 -0.22 9.14 17.55
N LEU A 218 -1.24 9.76 16.94
CA LEU A 218 -1.15 10.50 15.67
C LEU A 218 -1.11 12.02 15.85
N SER A 219 -0.76 12.53 17.03
CA SER A 219 -0.75 13.98 17.32
C SER A 219 0.17 14.77 16.37
N TYR A 220 1.19 14.12 15.80
CA TYR A 220 2.10 14.72 14.83
C TYR A 220 1.44 14.92 13.44
N LEU A 221 0.26 14.33 13.19
CA LEU A 221 -0.56 14.51 11.98
C LEU A 221 -1.89 15.23 12.29
N GLU A 222 -1.98 15.98 13.40
CA GLU A 222 -3.22 16.65 13.82
C GLU A 222 -3.82 17.48 12.68
N GLY A 223 -5.13 17.31 12.45
CA GLY A 223 -5.88 18.01 11.40
C GLY A 223 -5.63 17.49 9.97
N GLN A 224 -4.74 16.52 9.76
CA GLN A 224 -4.49 15.94 8.44
C GLN A 224 -5.52 14.86 8.09
N THR A 225 -5.86 14.78 6.80
CA THR A 225 -6.56 13.62 6.24
C THR A 225 -5.53 12.52 5.99
N VAL A 226 -5.77 11.35 6.56
CA VAL A 226 -4.89 10.18 6.47
C VAL A 226 -5.57 9.03 5.75
N ALA A 227 -4.80 8.33 4.94
CA ALA A 227 -5.22 7.05 4.36
C ALA A 227 -5.02 5.93 5.39
N VAL A 228 -5.91 4.94 5.35
CA VAL A 228 -5.95 3.86 6.33
C VAL A 228 -6.09 2.52 5.62
N LEU A 229 -5.23 1.59 5.96
CA LEU A 229 -5.36 0.16 5.65
C LEU A 229 -5.73 -0.57 6.96
N ALA A 230 -6.90 -1.17 7.01
CA ALA A 230 -7.39 -1.87 8.21
C ALA A 230 -7.56 -3.36 7.90
N ASP A 231 -6.80 -4.23 8.60
CA ASP A 231 -6.76 -5.68 8.39
C ASP A 231 -6.58 -6.06 6.89
N GLY A 232 -5.69 -5.36 6.19
CA GLY A 232 -5.35 -5.62 4.79
C GLY A 232 -6.39 -5.16 3.76
N ALA A 233 -7.35 -4.32 4.14
CA ALA A 233 -8.30 -3.71 3.22
C ALA A 233 -8.33 -2.20 3.37
N ALA A 234 -8.40 -1.47 2.25
CA ALA A 234 -8.56 -0.03 2.27
C ALA A 234 -9.79 0.38 3.09
N HIS A 235 -9.61 1.35 3.93
CA HIS A 235 -10.64 1.98 4.77
C HIS A 235 -10.91 3.39 4.22
N PRO A 236 -12.08 3.97 4.38
CA PRO A 236 -12.28 5.39 4.10
C PRO A 236 -11.25 6.25 4.80
N ASP A 237 -10.81 7.32 4.13
CA ASP A 237 -9.89 8.27 4.72
C ASP A 237 -10.45 8.85 6.02
N CYS A 238 -9.58 9.10 6.99
CA CYS A 238 -9.93 9.65 8.29
C CYS A 238 -9.24 11.00 8.48
N VAL A 239 -9.82 11.86 9.33
CA VAL A 239 -9.17 13.08 9.77
C VAL A 239 -8.65 12.85 11.18
N VAL A 240 -7.38 13.19 11.44
CA VAL A 240 -6.80 13.11 12.77
C VAL A 240 -7.36 14.23 13.65
N ALA A 241 -7.92 13.86 14.78
CA ALA A 241 -8.47 14.78 15.76
C ALA A 241 -8.08 14.34 17.17
N SER A 242 -7.53 15.27 17.95
CA SER A 242 -7.00 14.99 19.30
C SER A 242 -5.97 13.84 19.30
N GLY A 243 -5.13 13.80 18.28
CA GLY A 243 -4.08 12.80 18.12
C GLY A 243 -4.57 11.37 17.81
N ALA A 244 -5.81 11.22 17.34
CA ALA A 244 -6.41 9.92 17.05
C ALA A 244 -7.31 9.95 15.81
N ILE A 245 -7.61 8.76 15.28
CA ILE A 245 -8.63 8.53 14.24
C ILE A 245 -9.69 7.56 14.73
N ALA A 246 -10.94 7.74 14.28
CA ALA A 246 -12.02 6.79 14.48
C ALA A 246 -12.20 5.92 13.23
N LEU A 247 -12.21 4.61 13.41
CA LEU A 247 -12.42 3.66 12.33
C LEU A 247 -13.91 3.35 12.14
N ALA A 248 -14.36 3.26 10.88
CA ALA A 248 -15.73 2.89 10.55
C ALA A 248 -16.02 1.41 10.82
N ARG A 249 -14.98 0.58 10.98
CA ARG A 249 -15.08 -0.84 11.32
C ARG A 249 -13.99 -1.22 12.32
N LYS A 250 -14.25 -2.26 13.10
CA LYS A 250 -13.26 -2.84 14.02
C LYS A 250 -12.08 -3.42 13.23
N ALA A 251 -10.87 -3.19 13.72
CA ALA A 251 -9.65 -3.72 13.12
C ALA A 251 -8.67 -4.20 14.21
N THR A 252 -7.74 -5.04 13.82
CA THR A 252 -6.66 -5.56 14.69
C THR A 252 -5.29 -5.04 14.28
N ILE A 253 -5.07 -4.84 12.98
CA ILE A 253 -3.84 -4.29 12.41
C ILE A 253 -4.25 -3.11 11.52
N VAL A 254 -3.62 -1.96 11.73
CA VAL A 254 -3.94 -0.73 10.99
C VAL A 254 -2.66 -0.04 10.57
N GLN A 255 -2.53 0.19 9.27
CA GLN A 255 -1.54 1.11 8.72
C GLN A 255 -2.22 2.45 8.47
N VAL A 256 -1.65 3.53 8.96
CA VAL A 256 -2.23 4.87 8.86
C VAL A 256 -1.16 5.90 8.57
N GLY A 257 -1.41 6.81 7.63
CA GLY A 257 -0.45 7.87 7.30
C GLY A 257 -0.96 8.78 6.19
N LEU A 258 -0.11 9.68 5.72
CA LEU A 258 -0.46 10.62 4.66
C LEU A 258 -0.58 9.89 3.32
N PRO A 259 -1.68 10.11 2.58
CA PRO A 259 -1.87 9.49 1.28
C PRO A 259 -0.93 10.08 0.22
N TYR A 260 -0.51 9.25 -0.70
CA TYR A 260 0.08 9.64 -1.97
C TYR A 260 -0.51 8.82 -3.12
N ALA A 261 -0.35 9.30 -4.35
CA ALA A 261 -0.80 8.58 -5.53
C ALA A 261 0.38 8.29 -6.46
N SER A 262 0.57 7.02 -6.79
CA SER A 262 1.55 6.59 -7.80
C SER A 262 0.92 6.59 -9.17
N LEU A 263 1.64 7.11 -10.18
CA LEU A 263 1.19 7.20 -11.56
C LEU A 263 2.27 6.66 -12.50
N LEU A 264 1.91 5.64 -13.27
CA LEU A 264 2.68 5.13 -14.40
C LEU A 264 1.98 5.55 -15.70
N THR A 265 2.66 6.27 -16.58
CA THR A 265 2.11 6.67 -17.89
C THR A 265 3.04 6.18 -19.00
N SER A 266 2.49 5.46 -19.98
CA SER A 266 3.23 5.03 -21.15
C SER A 266 3.63 6.23 -22.03
N LEU A 267 4.60 6.02 -22.91
CA LEU A 267 4.79 6.90 -24.08
C LEU A 267 3.60 6.76 -25.04
N ASP A 268 3.54 7.63 -26.05
CA ASP A 268 2.58 7.51 -27.13
C ASP A 268 2.73 6.18 -27.84
N LEU A 269 1.65 5.42 -27.87
CA LEU A 269 1.66 4.08 -28.45
C LEU A 269 1.94 4.14 -29.94
N GLU A 270 2.85 3.27 -30.39
CA GLU A 270 3.13 3.03 -31.79
C GLU A 270 2.42 1.73 -32.22
N SER A 271 1.67 1.77 -33.30
CA SER A 271 1.19 0.58 -33.98
C SER A 271 1.71 0.63 -35.41
N GLY A 272 2.65 -0.22 -35.77
CA GLY A 272 3.09 -0.35 -37.14
C GLY A 272 1.89 -0.62 -38.06
N ALA A 273 1.67 0.24 -39.05
CA ALA A 273 0.66 0.07 -40.06
C ALA A 273 1.37 -0.16 -41.45
N ALA A 274 0.67 -0.78 -42.40
CA ALA A 274 1.22 -1.03 -43.71
C ALA A 274 1.67 0.24 -44.45
N ASP A 275 1.12 1.39 -44.03
CA ASP A 275 1.38 2.74 -44.56
C ASP A 275 2.36 3.56 -43.71
N GLY A 276 3.10 2.91 -42.79
CA GLY A 276 4.16 3.52 -41.98
C GLY A 276 3.80 3.69 -40.52
N THR A 277 4.41 4.68 -39.87
CA THR A 277 4.22 4.95 -38.43
C THR A 277 2.79 5.41 -38.09
N ALA A 278 2.30 5.01 -36.92
CA ALA A 278 1.04 5.54 -36.37
C ALA A 278 1.26 6.86 -35.55
N GLN A 279 2.50 7.35 -35.45
CA GLN A 279 2.79 8.64 -34.82
C GLN A 279 2.09 9.78 -35.60
N GLY A 280 1.46 10.68 -34.87
CA GLY A 280 0.70 11.80 -35.45
C GLY A 280 -0.69 11.45 -35.99
N LYS A 281 -1.03 10.15 -36.19
CA LYS A 281 -2.38 9.72 -36.59
C LYS A 281 -3.32 9.72 -35.36
N ARG A 282 -4.63 9.85 -35.61
CA ARG A 282 -5.63 9.65 -34.56
C ARG A 282 -5.70 8.16 -34.21
N LYS A 283 -5.66 7.85 -32.94
CA LYS A 283 -5.70 6.47 -32.41
C LYS A 283 -6.84 6.35 -31.39
N ARG A 284 -7.40 5.17 -31.28
CA ARG A 284 -8.35 4.81 -30.23
C ARG A 284 -7.90 3.52 -29.57
N ILE A 285 -7.70 3.59 -28.27
CA ILE A 285 -7.48 2.39 -27.45
C ILE A 285 -8.86 1.85 -27.09
N HIS A 286 -9.12 0.57 -27.40
CA HIS A 286 -10.40 -0.08 -27.13
C HIS A 286 -10.39 -0.79 -25.79
N GLU A 287 -9.27 -1.46 -25.52
CA GLU A 287 -9.06 -2.32 -24.37
C GLU A 287 -7.60 -2.25 -23.99
N VAL A 288 -7.35 -2.33 -22.69
CA VAL A 288 -5.99 -2.52 -22.17
C VAL A 288 -5.99 -3.78 -21.32
N VAL A 289 -5.10 -4.72 -21.64
CA VAL A 289 -4.81 -5.84 -20.75
C VAL A 289 -3.60 -5.45 -19.92
N VAL A 290 -3.76 -5.44 -18.60
CA VAL A 290 -2.67 -5.13 -17.65
C VAL A 290 -2.32 -6.39 -16.91
N ARG A 291 -1.03 -6.75 -16.91
CA ARG A 291 -0.49 -7.85 -16.12
C ARG A 291 -0.02 -7.31 -14.79
N PHE A 292 -0.63 -7.84 -13.73
CA PHE A 292 -0.33 -7.48 -12.36
C PHE A 292 0.38 -8.62 -11.61
N PHE A 293 1.15 -8.24 -10.60
CA PHE A 293 1.70 -9.15 -9.60
C PHE A 293 1.32 -8.64 -8.21
N ALA A 294 0.73 -9.51 -7.37
CA ALA A 294 0.38 -9.23 -5.97
C ALA A 294 -0.28 -7.84 -5.75
N THR A 295 -1.29 -7.50 -6.57
CA THR A 295 -1.85 -6.14 -6.66
C THR A 295 -3.29 -6.07 -6.19
N LEU A 296 -3.67 -4.92 -5.62
CA LEU A 296 -5.05 -4.49 -5.35
C LEU A 296 -5.20 -2.98 -5.64
N GLY A 297 -6.43 -2.54 -5.91
CA GLY A 297 -6.80 -1.12 -5.87
C GLY A 297 -6.41 -0.27 -7.08
N ALA A 298 -5.75 -0.83 -8.09
CA ALA A 298 -5.30 -0.07 -9.27
C ALA A 298 -6.46 0.47 -10.12
N GLU A 299 -6.20 1.58 -10.79
CA GLU A 299 -7.08 2.22 -11.76
C GLU A 299 -6.35 2.37 -13.10
N VAL A 300 -7.08 2.25 -14.22
CA VAL A 300 -6.54 2.42 -15.57
C VAL A 300 -7.24 3.57 -16.28
N GLY A 301 -6.50 4.34 -17.06
CA GLY A 301 -7.11 5.45 -17.78
C GLY A 301 -6.12 6.27 -18.58
N ALA A 302 -6.50 7.53 -18.83
CA ALA A 302 -5.71 8.50 -19.56
C ALA A 302 -5.58 9.80 -18.80
N VAL A 303 -4.40 10.41 -18.87
CA VAL A 303 -4.16 11.80 -18.50
C VAL A 303 -4.31 12.64 -19.77
N LEU A 304 -5.40 13.35 -19.89
CA LEU A 304 -5.74 14.17 -21.05
C LEU A 304 -5.52 15.66 -20.75
N ALA A 305 -5.36 16.46 -21.79
CA ALA A 305 -5.29 17.92 -21.65
C ALA A 305 -6.55 18.53 -21.01
N GLU A 306 -7.69 17.89 -21.22
CA GLU A 306 -9.02 18.31 -20.73
C GLU A 306 -9.34 17.78 -19.32
N GLY A 307 -8.48 16.95 -18.75
CA GLY A 307 -8.66 16.32 -17.45
C GLY A 307 -8.22 14.87 -17.44
N THR A 308 -8.25 14.27 -16.26
CA THR A 308 -7.85 12.90 -16.06
C THR A 308 -9.07 12.01 -15.92
N VAL A 309 -9.13 10.92 -16.68
CA VAL A 309 -10.19 9.92 -16.63
C VAL A 309 -9.60 8.60 -16.23
N PHE A 310 -10.04 8.04 -15.09
CA PHE A 310 -9.61 6.74 -14.59
C PHE A 310 -10.82 5.89 -14.23
N ASP A 311 -10.77 4.61 -14.63
CA ASP A 311 -11.71 3.58 -14.24
C ASP A 311 -11.05 2.61 -13.25
N ARG A 312 -11.78 2.25 -12.21
CA ARG A 312 -11.32 1.27 -11.23
C ARG A 312 -11.27 -0.13 -11.84
N ILE A 313 -10.20 -0.86 -11.50
CA ILE A 313 -10.09 -2.27 -11.83
C ILE A 313 -10.66 -3.09 -10.68
N GLU A 314 -11.62 -3.96 -10.97
CA GLU A 314 -12.20 -4.85 -9.95
C GLU A 314 -11.28 -6.06 -9.74
N PHE A 315 -10.77 -6.19 -8.52
CA PHE A 315 -9.87 -7.28 -8.13
C PHE A 315 -10.56 -8.36 -7.29
N ARG A 316 -11.71 -8.04 -6.64
CA ARG A 316 -12.40 -9.02 -5.80
C ARG A 316 -12.99 -10.14 -6.65
N PRO A 317 -12.62 -11.42 -6.45
CA PRO A 317 -13.29 -12.53 -7.08
C PRO A 317 -14.76 -12.61 -6.60
N GLY A 318 -15.68 -12.97 -7.49
CA GLY A 318 -17.11 -13.10 -7.14
C GLY A 318 -17.41 -14.09 -6.01
N ALA A 319 -16.54 -15.07 -5.79
CA ALA A 319 -16.65 -16.04 -4.70
C ALA A 319 -15.97 -15.59 -3.40
N ALA A 320 -15.30 -14.43 -3.38
CA ALA A 320 -14.65 -13.95 -2.16
C ALA A 320 -15.67 -13.48 -1.13
N ALA A 321 -15.48 -13.89 0.12
CA ALA A 321 -16.31 -13.48 1.23
C ALA A 321 -16.28 -11.95 1.39
N MET A 322 -17.47 -11.34 1.58
CA MET A 322 -17.60 -9.88 1.66
C MET A 322 -17.07 -9.29 2.97
N ASP A 323 -16.98 -10.11 4.01
CA ASP A 323 -16.46 -9.76 5.34
C ASP A 323 -14.94 -9.97 5.49
N ALA A 324 -14.28 -10.42 4.41
CA ALA A 324 -12.83 -10.59 4.37
C ALA A 324 -12.20 -9.66 3.32
N PRO A 325 -10.95 -9.18 3.55
CA PRO A 325 -10.23 -8.42 2.54
C PRO A 325 -9.99 -9.30 1.30
N PRO A 326 -10.05 -8.73 0.07
CA PRO A 326 -9.80 -9.50 -1.15
C PRO A 326 -8.36 -10.00 -1.16
N PRO A 327 -8.10 -11.19 -1.75
CA PRO A 327 -6.74 -11.68 -1.93
C PRO A 327 -5.96 -10.78 -2.89
N LEU A 328 -4.64 -10.72 -2.74
CA LEU A 328 -3.76 -10.10 -3.72
C LEU A 328 -3.90 -10.82 -5.06
N TYR A 329 -4.00 -10.03 -6.13
CA TYR A 329 -4.22 -10.55 -7.46
C TYR A 329 -2.90 -10.64 -8.25
N THR A 330 -2.66 -11.79 -8.86
CA THR A 330 -1.60 -11.97 -9.86
C THR A 330 -2.21 -12.52 -11.13
N GLY A 331 -1.94 -11.87 -12.26
CA GLY A 331 -2.45 -12.29 -13.57
C GLY A 331 -2.87 -11.10 -14.44
N ASP A 332 -3.60 -11.39 -15.50
CA ASP A 332 -4.02 -10.42 -16.51
C ASP A 332 -5.45 -9.90 -16.23
N LYS A 333 -5.63 -8.59 -16.30
CA LYS A 333 -6.92 -7.90 -16.25
C LYS A 333 -7.15 -7.15 -17.54
N ALA A 334 -8.22 -7.53 -18.27
CA ALA A 334 -8.69 -6.79 -19.43
C ALA A 334 -9.69 -5.73 -18.99
N VAL A 335 -9.46 -4.49 -19.38
CA VAL A 335 -10.27 -3.33 -19.01
C VAL A 335 -10.61 -2.54 -20.26
N ALA A 336 -11.88 -2.18 -20.43
CA ALA A 336 -12.28 -1.24 -21.48
C ALA A 336 -11.61 0.12 -21.21
N PHE A 337 -11.06 0.73 -22.25
CA PHE A 337 -10.30 1.96 -22.07
C PHE A 337 -11.22 3.19 -22.23
N PRO A 338 -11.22 4.12 -21.27
CA PRO A 338 -12.21 5.20 -21.19
C PRO A 338 -11.93 6.39 -22.14
N GLN A 339 -11.06 6.24 -23.12
CA GLN A 339 -10.68 7.30 -24.05
C GLN A 339 -11.28 7.09 -25.45
N GLY A 340 -11.70 8.17 -26.10
CA GLY A 340 -12.10 8.21 -27.50
C GLY A 340 -10.91 8.27 -28.47
N TRP A 341 -11.16 8.81 -29.68
CA TRP A 341 -10.12 9.05 -30.67
C TRP A 341 -9.25 10.26 -30.29
N ALA A 342 -7.95 10.04 -30.12
CA ALA A 342 -6.97 11.07 -29.81
C ALA A 342 -5.69 10.90 -30.64
N ARG A 343 -4.89 11.95 -30.78
CA ARG A 343 -3.56 11.86 -31.38
C ARG A 343 -2.57 11.25 -30.40
N GLU A 344 -2.68 11.68 -29.13
CA GLU A 344 -1.90 11.10 -28.02
C GLU A 344 -2.67 9.90 -27.48
N ALA A 345 -2.13 8.70 -27.72
CA ALA A 345 -2.69 7.46 -27.21
C ALA A 345 -1.73 6.92 -26.13
N ARG A 346 -1.96 7.29 -24.88
CA ARG A 346 -1.20 6.89 -23.72
C ARG A 346 -2.08 6.10 -22.77
N VAL A 347 -1.49 5.11 -22.12
CA VAL A 347 -2.15 4.37 -21.04
C VAL A 347 -1.52 4.81 -19.73
N SER A 348 -2.37 5.18 -18.79
CA SER A 348 -1.95 5.50 -17.43
C SER A 348 -2.54 4.51 -16.45
N ILE A 349 -1.73 4.09 -15.48
CA ILE A 349 -2.15 3.26 -14.34
C ILE A 349 -1.88 4.08 -13.10
N ARG A 350 -2.90 4.20 -12.24
CA ARG A 350 -2.82 4.94 -11.00
C ARG A 350 -3.11 4.03 -9.81
N GLN A 351 -2.34 4.19 -8.75
CA GLN A 351 -2.66 3.68 -7.43
C GLN A 351 -2.83 4.85 -6.47
N ALA A 352 -4.04 5.03 -5.96
CA ALA A 352 -4.38 6.10 -5.02
C ALA A 352 -4.81 5.56 -3.64
N GLN A 353 -4.88 4.23 -3.48
CA GLN A 353 -5.20 3.59 -2.22
C GLN A 353 -3.92 3.08 -1.55
N PRO A 354 -3.88 2.93 -0.21
CA PRO A 354 -2.72 2.40 0.51
C PRO A 354 -2.59 0.87 0.31
N LEU A 355 -2.47 0.44 -0.94
CA LEU A 355 -2.45 -0.96 -1.35
C LEU A 355 -1.31 -1.22 -2.33
N PRO A 356 -0.75 -2.44 -2.33
CA PRO A 356 0.34 -2.79 -3.24
C PRO A 356 -0.14 -2.79 -4.70
N CYS A 357 0.71 -2.30 -5.60
CA CYS A 357 0.46 -2.30 -7.03
C CYS A 357 1.76 -2.53 -7.81
N THR A 358 1.90 -3.71 -8.39
CA THR A 358 3.01 -4.04 -9.28
C THR A 358 2.49 -4.33 -10.67
N VAL A 359 2.91 -3.53 -11.64
CA VAL A 359 2.57 -3.66 -13.05
C VAL A 359 3.71 -4.33 -13.79
N ALA A 360 3.49 -5.54 -14.28
CA ALA A 360 4.49 -6.32 -15.02
C ALA A 360 4.44 -6.03 -16.54
N ALA A 361 3.25 -5.78 -17.09
CA ALA A 361 3.09 -5.46 -18.52
C ALA A 361 1.79 -4.67 -18.77
N ILE A 362 1.82 -3.85 -19.83
CA ILE A 362 0.66 -3.14 -20.38
C ILE A 362 0.52 -3.56 -21.84
N MET A 363 -0.61 -4.14 -22.21
CA MET A 363 -0.89 -4.68 -23.53
C MET A 363 -2.13 -4.00 -24.11
N PRO A 364 -1.98 -2.83 -24.77
CA PRO A 364 -3.09 -2.09 -25.33
C PRO A 364 -3.56 -2.70 -26.65
N ARG A 365 -4.87 -2.71 -26.88
CA ARG A 365 -5.50 -2.98 -28.18
C ARG A 365 -6.02 -1.67 -28.76
N LEU A 366 -5.47 -1.27 -29.89
CA LEU A 366 -5.78 0.01 -30.50
C LEU A 366 -6.10 -0.09 -31.99
N SER A 367 -6.85 0.89 -32.49
CA SER A 367 -7.03 1.18 -33.91
C SER A 367 -6.39 2.51 -34.23
N ALA A 368 -5.70 2.60 -35.36
CA ALA A 368 -5.22 3.83 -35.94
C ALA A 368 -6.18 4.25 -37.08
N GLY A 369 -6.65 5.50 -37.05
CA GLY A 369 -7.42 6.08 -38.13
C GLY A 369 -6.51 6.46 -39.27
N GLY A 370 -6.96 6.27 -40.53
CA GLY A 370 -6.34 6.92 -41.68
C GLY A 370 -6.39 8.43 -41.55
N SER A 371 -5.45 9.12 -42.17
CA SER A 371 -5.37 10.58 -42.28
C SER A 371 -6.65 11.17 -42.83
#